data_388bef1c7ec7ca544b78a0e36a1b021c
#
_entry.id   388bef1c7ec7ca544b78a0e36a1b021c
#
_cell.length_a   1.000
_cell.length_b   1.000
_cell.length_c   1.000
_cell.angle_alpha   90.00
_cell.angle_beta   90.00
_cell.angle_gamma   90.00
#
_symmetry.space_group_name_H-M   'P 1'
#
loop_
_entity.id
_entity.type
_entity.pdbx_description
1 polymer ?
#
loop_
_entity_poly.entity_id
_entity_poly.type
_entity_poly.pdbx_seq_one_letter_code
_entity_poly.pdbx_strand_id
1 'polypeptide(L)' 'MIHITVPLEPAVVLFYGRIAAAAEKPLEQVLSDALFKLAGELSLESLQRSD' A
#
# COMPACT_ATOMS: atom_id res chain seq x y z
N MET A 1 2.98 -14.74 -9.48
CA MET A 1 2.49 -13.58 -8.71
C MET A 1 1.13 -13.15 -9.26
N ILE A 2 0.22 -12.82 -8.38
CA ILE A 2 -1.13 -12.38 -8.78
C ILE A 2 -1.14 -10.89 -9.00
N HIS A 3 -1.70 -10.46 -10.13
CA HIS A 3 -1.83 -9.04 -10.45
C HIS A 3 -3.28 -8.62 -10.29
N ILE A 4 -3.49 -7.52 -9.58
CA ILE A 4 -4.81 -6.94 -9.36
C ILE A 4 -4.79 -5.49 -9.82
N THR A 5 -5.77 -5.11 -10.62
CA THR A 5 -5.91 -3.73 -11.07
C THR A 5 -6.80 -2.97 -10.11
N VAL A 6 -6.29 -1.85 -9.60
CA VAL A 6 -7.02 -1.01 -8.65
C VAL A 6 -7.07 0.42 -9.20
N PRO A 7 -8.26 1.02 -9.29
CA PRO A 7 -8.34 2.43 -9.69
C PRO A 7 -7.83 3.31 -8.56
N LEU A 8 -6.93 4.23 -8.90
CA LEU A 8 -6.36 5.18 -7.94
C LEU A 8 -6.62 6.60 -8.40
N GLU A 9 -6.91 7.46 -7.46
CA GLU A 9 -7.06 8.88 -7.77
C GLU A 9 -5.70 9.47 -8.16
N PRO A 10 -5.67 10.45 -9.07
CA PRO A 10 -4.40 11.06 -9.49
C PRO A 10 -3.57 11.60 -8.33
N ALA A 11 -4.22 12.17 -7.32
CA ALA A 11 -3.52 12.69 -6.14
C ALA A 11 -2.78 11.59 -5.39
N VAL A 12 -3.36 10.40 -5.30
CA VAL A 12 -2.75 9.25 -4.63
C VAL A 12 -1.53 8.77 -5.40
N VAL A 13 -1.65 8.68 -6.73
CA VAL A 13 -0.54 8.27 -7.58
C VAL A 13 0.62 9.25 -7.47
N LEU A 14 0.32 10.54 -7.48
CA LEU A 14 1.32 11.58 -7.36
C LEU A 14 2.04 11.51 -6.02
N PHE A 15 1.30 11.32 -4.95
CA PHE A 15 1.84 11.22 -3.59
C PHE A 15 2.81 10.04 -3.46
N TYR A 16 2.37 8.85 -3.86
CA TYR A 16 3.21 7.66 -3.79
C TYR A 16 4.36 7.72 -4.78
N GLY A 17 4.17 8.37 -5.92
CA GLY A 17 5.26 8.58 -6.87
C GLY A 17 6.39 9.37 -6.27
N ARG A 18 6.09 10.40 -5.49
CA ARG A 18 7.09 11.20 -4.79
C ARG A 18 7.82 10.38 -3.72
N ILE A 19 7.08 9.55 -2.99
CA ILE A 19 7.68 8.67 -2.00
C ILE A 19 8.61 7.67 -2.66
N ALA A 20 8.19 7.08 -3.77
CA ALA A 20 9.00 6.13 -4.52
C ALA A 20 10.30 6.77 -5.00
N ALA A 21 10.23 7.99 -5.54
CA ALA A 21 11.40 8.71 -6.00
C ALA A 21 12.36 9.00 -4.83
N ALA A 22 11.84 9.44 -3.70
CA ALA A 22 12.66 9.74 -2.53
C ALA A 22 13.31 8.49 -1.96
N ALA A 23 12.63 7.35 -2.01
CA ALA A 23 13.13 6.08 -1.52
C ALA A 23 14.00 5.33 -2.55
N GLU A 24 14.06 5.84 -3.76
CA GLU A 24 14.79 5.21 -4.88
C GLU A 24 14.29 3.79 -5.16
N LYS A 25 12.97 3.62 -5.12
CA LYS A 25 12.30 2.35 -5.37
C LYS A 25 11.27 2.49 -6.48
N PRO A 26 10.96 1.38 -7.19
CA PRO A 26 9.85 1.42 -8.15
C PRO A 26 8.54 1.70 -7.44
N LEU A 27 7.63 2.39 -8.13
CA LEU A 27 6.32 2.71 -7.56
C LEU A 27 5.56 1.44 -7.15
N GLU A 28 5.65 0.39 -7.95
CA GLU A 28 4.98 -0.89 -7.67
C GLU A 28 5.45 -1.48 -6.34
N GLN A 29 6.74 -1.35 -6.05
CA GLN A 29 7.30 -1.85 -4.80
C GLN A 29 6.75 -1.07 -3.61
N VAL A 30 6.68 0.25 -3.73
CA VAL A 30 6.15 1.10 -2.65
C VAL A 30 4.69 0.77 -2.38
N LEU A 31 3.89 0.61 -3.43
CA LEU A 31 2.48 0.28 -3.29
C LEU A 31 2.29 -1.11 -2.68
N SER A 32 3.10 -2.07 -3.11
CA SER A 32 3.04 -3.42 -2.56
C SER A 32 3.38 -3.43 -1.07
N ASP A 33 4.42 -2.70 -0.67
CA ASP A 33 4.81 -2.59 0.73
C ASP A 33 3.73 -1.91 1.56
N ALA A 34 3.09 -0.88 1.01
CA ALA A 34 2.01 -0.18 1.68
C ALA A 34 0.82 -1.10 1.94
N LEU A 35 0.46 -1.91 0.94
CA LEU A 35 -0.65 -2.86 1.08
C LEU A 35 -0.32 -3.94 2.10
N PHE A 36 0.91 -4.41 2.11
CA PHE A 36 1.35 -5.41 3.07
C PHE A 36 1.26 -4.86 4.51
N LYS A 37 1.72 -3.64 4.69
CA LYS A 37 1.67 -2.99 6.00
C LYS A 37 0.23 -2.77 6.46
N LEU A 38 -0.64 -2.32 5.55
CA LEU A 38 -2.04 -2.11 5.87
C LEU A 38 -2.73 -3.42 6.22
N ALA A 39 -2.40 -4.50 5.52
CA ALA A 39 -2.96 -5.82 5.82
C ALA A 39 -2.60 -6.25 7.23
N GLY A 40 -1.36 -5.99 7.65
CA GLY A 40 -0.93 -6.27 9.03
C GLY A 40 -1.72 -5.47 10.05
N GLU A 41 -1.93 -4.19 9.80
CA GLU A 41 -2.69 -3.32 10.69
C GLU A 41 -4.15 -3.77 10.80
N LEU A 42 -4.77 -4.10 9.67
CA LEU A 42 -6.16 -4.56 9.65
C LEU A 42 -6.31 -5.90 10.37
N SER A 43 -5.33 -6.78 10.23
CA SER A 43 -5.33 -8.06 10.94
C SER A 43 -5.28 -7.85 12.45
N LEU A 44 -4.45 -6.93 12.91
CA LEU A 44 -4.37 -6.58 14.33
C LEU A 44 -5.69 -6.04 14.83
N GLU A 45 -6.32 -5.14 14.09
CA GLU A 45 -7.63 -4.60 14.46
C GLU A 45 -8.68 -5.70 14.58
N SER A 46 -8.68 -6.64 13.64
CA SER A 46 -9.61 -7.77 13.68
C SER A 46 -9.42 -8.60 14.93
N LEU A 47 -8.19 -8.86 15.31
CA LEU A 47 -7.88 -9.62 16.52
C LEU A 47 -8.32 -8.87 17.78
N GLN A 48 -8.16 -7.56 17.79
CA GLN A 48 -8.57 -6.73 18.92
C GLN A 48 -10.08 -6.61 19.06
N ARG A 49 -10.80 -6.72 17.94
CA ARG A 49 -12.25 -6.67 17.93
C ARG A 49 -12.90 -8.01 18.21
N SER A 50 -12.12 -9.04 18.18
CA SER A 50 -12.61 -10.40 18.38
C SER A 50 -13.02 -10.59 19.82
N ASP A 51 -14.28 -10.72 20.05
CA ASP A 51 -14.83 -10.96 21.38
C ASP A 51 -14.85 -12.43 21.74
#